data_1a8f8b47494bd8c0b0d73fa89fa59e68
#
_entry.id   1a8f8b47494bd8c0b0d73fa89fa59e68
#
_cell.length_a   1.000
_cell.length_b   1.000
_cell.length_c   1.000
_cell.angle_alpha   90.00
_cell.angle_beta   90.00
_cell.angle_gamma   90.00
#
_symmetry.space_group_name_H-M   'P 1'
#
loop_
_entity.id
_entity.type
_entity.pdbx_description
1 polymer ?
#
loop_
_entity_poly.entity_id
_entity_poly.type
_entity_poly.pdbx_seq_one_letter_code
_entity_poly.pdbx_strand_id
1 'polypeptide(L)'
;MQRIPFAVHAPDPITYEGVVGGVRGRPELSLVEESDAVVVVVVAETVDEQVKKVLRRLSRSVGARPVLIVSDLKEAHLLEVVECGVVAMLWRREARPDGIVRAVVAAAGGNGSLPPDLQGRLLKQVGRIQRGANARGLATATGLADREREVLCLIADGLDTSEIAGKLAYSERTVKNVLHGLMTRLQLRNRAHAVAYALREGYI
;
A
#
# COMPACT_ATOMS: atom_id res chain seq x y z
N MET A 1 -17.24 -5.39 -28.74
CA MET A 1 -16.41 -5.20 -27.52
C MET A 1 -14.96 -5.32 -27.92
N GLN A 2 -14.11 -4.38 -27.51
CA GLN A 2 -12.68 -4.45 -27.77
C GLN A 2 -12.07 -5.54 -26.86
N ARG A 3 -11.30 -6.46 -27.45
CA ARG A 3 -10.61 -7.50 -26.68
C ARG A 3 -9.50 -6.88 -25.83
N ILE A 4 -9.31 -7.38 -24.63
CA ILE A 4 -8.27 -6.91 -23.73
C ILE A 4 -6.94 -7.56 -24.10
N PRO A 5 -5.92 -6.78 -24.52
CA PRO A 5 -4.57 -7.30 -24.76
C PRO A 5 -3.97 -7.78 -23.44
N PHE A 6 -3.64 -9.06 -23.34
CA PHE A 6 -3.01 -9.63 -22.16
C PHE A 6 -1.84 -10.51 -22.52
N ALA A 7 -0.88 -10.61 -21.62
CA ALA A 7 0.25 -11.51 -21.71
C ALA A 7 0.34 -12.39 -20.45
N VAL A 8 1.14 -13.45 -20.54
CA VAL A 8 1.40 -14.36 -19.42
C VAL A 8 2.91 -14.41 -19.17
N HIS A 9 3.30 -14.21 -17.93
CA HIS A 9 4.65 -14.41 -17.43
C HIS A 9 4.65 -15.59 -16.46
N ALA A 10 5.26 -16.70 -16.84
CA ALA A 10 5.27 -17.94 -16.06
C ALA A 10 6.69 -18.47 -15.88
N PRO A 11 6.97 -19.21 -14.79
CA PRO A 11 8.30 -19.72 -14.49
C PRO A 11 8.74 -20.83 -15.44
N ASP A 12 7.81 -21.51 -16.08
CA ASP A 12 8.05 -22.64 -16.96
C ASP A 12 6.99 -22.74 -18.08
N PRO A 13 7.33 -23.44 -19.19
CA PRO A 13 6.42 -23.58 -20.33
C PRO A 13 5.10 -24.31 -20.01
N ILE A 14 5.11 -25.27 -19.09
CA ILE A 14 3.91 -26.04 -18.73
C ILE A 14 2.90 -25.13 -18.05
N THR A 15 3.36 -24.32 -17.09
CA THR A 15 2.54 -23.31 -16.42
C THR A 15 2.01 -22.26 -17.41
N TYR A 16 2.87 -21.82 -18.33
CA TYR A 16 2.48 -20.88 -19.39
C TYR A 16 1.34 -21.45 -20.25
N GLU A 17 1.54 -22.65 -20.82
CA GLU A 17 0.52 -23.29 -21.66
C GLU A 17 -0.75 -23.63 -20.87
N GLY A 18 -0.64 -23.96 -19.60
CA GLY A 18 -1.80 -24.21 -18.73
C GLY A 18 -2.68 -22.97 -18.59
N VAL A 19 -2.08 -21.79 -18.39
CA VAL A 19 -2.85 -20.52 -18.30
C VAL A 19 -3.40 -20.14 -19.67
N VAL A 20 -2.57 -20.11 -20.71
CA VAL A 20 -2.98 -19.73 -22.07
C VAL A 20 -4.05 -20.66 -22.61
N GLY A 21 -3.85 -21.98 -22.46
CA GLY A 21 -4.82 -23.00 -22.88
C GLY A 21 -6.17 -22.86 -22.17
N GLY A 22 -6.13 -22.57 -20.86
CA GLY A 22 -7.35 -22.38 -20.06
C GLY A 22 -8.19 -21.18 -20.49
N VAL A 23 -7.57 -20.12 -21.01
CA VAL A 23 -8.29 -18.90 -21.45
C VAL A 23 -8.40 -18.80 -22.98
N ARG A 24 -7.90 -19.78 -23.71
CA ARG A 24 -8.00 -19.83 -25.18
C ARG A 24 -9.46 -19.77 -25.65
N GLY A 25 -9.71 -18.95 -26.65
CA GLY A 25 -11.05 -18.81 -27.25
C GLY A 25 -11.99 -17.90 -26.45
N ARG A 26 -11.53 -17.29 -25.35
CA ARG A 26 -12.35 -16.30 -24.65
C ARG A 26 -12.46 -15.01 -25.45
N PRO A 27 -13.69 -14.57 -25.79
CA PRO A 27 -13.91 -13.41 -26.67
C PRO A 27 -13.43 -12.10 -26.04
N GLU A 28 -13.30 -12.04 -24.71
CA GLU A 28 -12.89 -10.86 -23.97
C GLU A 28 -11.37 -10.60 -24.07
N LEU A 29 -10.58 -11.63 -24.40
CA LEU A 29 -9.12 -11.61 -24.28
C LEU A 29 -8.43 -11.73 -25.64
N SER A 30 -7.26 -11.07 -25.78
CA SER A 30 -6.35 -11.24 -26.92
C SER A 30 -4.94 -11.43 -26.36
N LEU A 31 -4.34 -12.60 -26.61
CA LEU A 31 -2.95 -12.88 -26.22
C LEU A 31 -2.00 -12.05 -27.10
N VAL A 32 -1.10 -11.31 -26.46
CA VAL A 32 -0.09 -10.47 -27.12
C VAL A 32 1.26 -10.62 -26.40
N GLU A 33 2.29 -10.00 -26.94
CA GLU A 33 3.59 -9.87 -26.26
C GLU A 33 3.48 -8.96 -25.01
N GLU A 34 4.38 -9.15 -24.01
CA GLU A 34 4.37 -8.36 -22.78
C GLU A 34 4.40 -6.84 -23.04
N SER A 35 5.11 -6.39 -24.09
CA SER A 35 5.25 -4.98 -24.48
C SER A 35 3.93 -4.32 -24.87
N ASP A 36 3.00 -5.09 -25.41
CA ASP A 36 1.72 -4.62 -25.95
C ASP A 36 0.54 -4.91 -25.02
N ALA A 37 0.82 -5.58 -23.89
CA ALA A 37 -0.19 -6.03 -22.96
C ALA A 37 -0.68 -4.90 -22.05
N VAL A 38 -1.98 -4.76 -21.92
CA VAL A 38 -2.63 -3.91 -20.90
C VAL A 38 -2.62 -4.62 -19.54
N VAL A 39 -2.73 -5.95 -19.55
CA VAL A 39 -2.69 -6.77 -18.34
C VAL A 39 -1.68 -7.89 -18.52
N VAL A 40 -0.84 -8.13 -17.52
CA VAL A 40 0.08 -9.28 -17.52
C VAL A 40 -0.25 -10.19 -16.33
N VAL A 41 -0.59 -11.44 -16.65
CA VAL A 41 -0.79 -12.50 -15.64
C VAL A 41 0.56 -13.08 -15.27
N VAL A 42 1.00 -12.83 -14.05
CA VAL A 42 2.27 -13.33 -13.50
C VAL A 42 1.97 -14.54 -12.62
N VAL A 43 2.59 -15.68 -12.93
CA VAL A 43 2.44 -16.92 -12.14
C VAL A 43 3.72 -17.19 -11.36
N ALA A 44 3.60 -17.44 -10.07
CA ALA A 44 4.73 -17.80 -9.21
C ALA A 44 4.31 -18.79 -8.12
N GLU A 45 5.26 -19.55 -7.59
CA GLU A 45 5.02 -20.38 -6.39
C GLU A 45 4.97 -19.50 -5.15
N THR A 46 5.97 -18.66 -4.97
CA THR A 46 6.10 -17.70 -3.85
C THR A 46 6.58 -16.35 -4.38
N VAL A 47 6.46 -15.30 -3.57
CA VAL A 47 6.94 -13.97 -3.93
C VAL A 47 8.34 -13.77 -3.38
N ASP A 48 9.34 -13.93 -4.23
CA ASP A 48 10.74 -13.62 -3.97
C ASP A 48 11.16 -12.29 -4.61
N GLU A 49 12.44 -11.91 -4.48
CA GLU A 49 12.97 -10.68 -5.08
C GLU A 49 12.94 -10.68 -6.63
N GLN A 50 13.04 -11.85 -7.24
CA GLN A 50 12.95 -11.98 -8.70
C GLN A 50 11.53 -11.64 -9.19
N VAL A 51 10.52 -12.23 -8.56
CA VAL A 51 9.10 -11.94 -8.84
C VAL A 51 8.80 -10.46 -8.62
N LYS A 52 9.27 -9.87 -7.52
CA LYS A 52 9.10 -8.43 -7.25
C LYS A 52 9.74 -7.55 -8.33
N LYS A 53 10.93 -7.91 -8.82
CA LYS A 53 11.57 -7.20 -9.94
C LYS A 53 10.73 -7.26 -11.21
N VAL A 54 10.18 -8.44 -11.55
CA VAL A 54 9.28 -8.61 -12.70
C VAL A 54 8.05 -7.72 -12.54
N LEU A 55 7.37 -7.78 -11.40
CA LEU A 55 6.16 -6.98 -11.13
C LEU A 55 6.43 -5.47 -11.26
N ARG A 56 7.54 -4.98 -10.67
CA ARG A 56 7.94 -3.56 -10.79
C ARG A 56 8.24 -3.17 -12.23
N ARG A 57 8.93 -4.02 -13.00
CA ARG A 57 9.21 -3.80 -14.41
C ARG A 57 7.92 -3.68 -15.22
N LEU A 58 7.00 -4.62 -15.04
CA LEU A 58 5.72 -4.62 -15.75
C LEU A 58 4.90 -3.37 -15.45
N SER A 59 4.78 -3.01 -14.20
CA SER A 59 3.99 -1.85 -13.78
C SER A 59 4.60 -0.51 -14.20
N ARG A 60 5.94 -0.35 -14.09
CA ARG A 60 6.61 0.94 -14.30
C ARG A 60 7.12 1.15 -15.73
N SER A 61 7.75 0.14 -16.31
CA SER A 61 8.42 0.26 -17.62
C SER A 61 7.51 -0.10 -18.77
N VAL A 62 6.64 -1.09 -18.60
CA VAL A 62 5.67 -1.52 -19.63
C VAL A 62 4.34 -0.77 -19.48
N GLY A 63 4.03 -0.29 -18.27
CA GLY A 63 2.74 0.35 -17.96
C GLY A 63 1.58 -0.64 -17.91
N ALA A 64 1.87 -1.94 -17.86
CA ALA A 64 0.87 -2.98 -17.73
C ALA A 64 0.35 -3.09 -16.29
N ARG A 65 -0.82 -3.70 -16.14
CA ARG A 65 -1.46 -3.99 -14.85
C ARG A 65 -1.22 -5.44 -14.46
N PRO A 66 -0.31 -5.74 -13.50
CA PRO A 66 -0.03 -7.11 -13.11
C PRO A 66 -1.19 -7.76 -12.37
N VAL A 67 -1.54 -8.98 -12.78
CA VAL A 67 -2.42 -9.91 -12.06
C VAL A 67 -1.54 -11.04 -11.56
N LEU A 68 -1.44 -11.24 -10.25
CA LEU A 68 -0.56 -12.24 -9.65
C LEU A 68 -1.34 -13.51 -9.30
N ILE A 69 -0.88 -14.66 -9.82
CA ILE A 69 -1.33 -15.99 -9.41
C ILE A 69 -0.21 -16.61 -8.58
N VAL A 70 -0.48 -16.93 -7.32
CA VAL A 70 0.55 -17.40 -6.38
C VAL A 70 0.05 -18.57 -5.55
N SER A 71 0.95 -19.53 -5.22
CA SER A 71 0.62 -20.68 -4.36
C SER A 71 0.64 -20.30 -2.90
N ASP A 72 1.65 -19.52 -2.47
CA ASP A 72 1.81 -19.03 -1.10
C ASP A 72 2.29 -17.59 -1.07
N LEU A 73 1.76 -16.82 -0.11
CA LEU A 73 2.15 -15.44 0.13
C LEU A 73 2.30 -15.19 1.64
N LYS A 74 3.53 -14.91 2.05
CA LYS A 74 3.82 -14.49 3.41
C LYS A 74 3.20 -13.14 3.71
N GLU A 75 2.67 -12.97 4.93
CA GLU A 75 2.01 -11.71 5.36
C GLU A 75 2.93 -10.48 5.16
N ALA A 76 4.23 -10.63 5.41
CA ALA A 76 5.21 -9.56 5.22
C ALA A 76 5.30 -9.05 3.76
N HIS A 77 5.05 -9.90 2.77
CA HIS A 77 5.18 -9.55 1.36
C HIS A 77 3.89 -8.96 0.75
N LEU A 78 2.77 -8.98 1.46
CA LEU A 78 1.48 -8.53 0.90
C LEU A 78 1.52 -7.04 0.51
N LEU A 79 2.04 -6.17 1.37
CA LEU A 79 2.20 -4.75 1.04
C LEU A 79 3.20 -4.52 -0.08
N GLU A 80 4.33 -5.23 -0.06
CA GLU A 80 5.35 -5.11 -1.09
C GLU A 80 4.82 -5.48 -2.47
N VAL A 81 3.95 -6.50 -2.55
CA VAL A 81 3.28 -6.90 -3.80
C VAL A 81 2.35 -5.81 -4.31
N VAL A 82 1.57 -5.19 -3.42
CA VAL A 82 0.70 -4.05 -3.78
C VAL A 82 1.55 -2.85 -4.23
N GLU A 83 2.65 -2.54 -3.55
CA GLU A 83 3.60 -1.49 -3.92
C GLU A 83 4.31 -1.76 -5.26
N CYS A 84 4.47 -3.04 -5.63
CA CYS A 84 4.96 -3.42 -6.95
C CYS A 84 3.95 -3.19 -8.08
N GLY A 85 2.72 -2.71 -7.76
CA GLY A 85 1.70 -2.36 -8.74
C GLY A 85 0.74 -3.51 -9.09
N VAL A 86 0.71 -4.59 -8.32
CA VAL A 86 -0.25 -5.68 -8.52
C VAL A 86 -1.67 -5.18 -8.27
N VAL A 87 -2.53 -5.34 -9.28
CA VAL A 87 -3.92 -4.87 -9.24
C VAL A 87 -4.87 -5.98 -8.78
N ALA A 88 -4.61 -7.23 -9.16
CA ALA A 88 -5.43 -8.36 -8.76
C ALA A 88 -4.57 -9.57 -8.37
N MET A 89 -5.07 -10.40 -7.48
CA MET A 89 -4.42 -11.62 -7.04
C MET A 89 -5.39 -12.79 -7.02
N LEU A 90 -4.86 -13.97 -7.33
CA LEU A 90 -5.56 -15.25 -7.24
C LEU A 90 -4.67 -16.27 -6.53
N TRP A 91 -5.26 -17.10 -5.68
CA TRP A 91 -4.58 -18.30 -5.23
C TRP A 91 -4.50 -19.33 -6.35
N ARG A 92 -3.32 -19.93 -6.57
CA ARG A 92 -3.12 -20.91 -7.65
C ARG A 92 -4.14 -22.06 -7.59
N ARG A 93 -4.49 -22.53 -6.38
CA ARG A 93 -5.51 -23.57 -6.15
C ARG A 93 -6.92 -23.16 -6.61
N GLU A 94 -7.19 -21.87 -6.71
CA GLU A 94 -8.47 -21.27 -7.09
C GLU A 94 -8.46 -20.65 -8.49
N ALA A 95 -7.31 -20.64 -9.16
CA ALA A 95 -7.09 -20.01 -10.47
C ALA A 95 -7.70 -20.87 -11.60
N ARG A 96 -9.02 -20.92 -11.63
CA ARG A 96 -9.79 -21.54 -12.72
C ARG A 96 -9.87 -20.57 -13.91
N PRO A 97 -10.04 -21.07 -15.16
CA PRO A 97 -10.14 -20.23 -16.35
C PRO A 97 -11.05 -19.02 -16.22
N ASP A 98 -12.29 -19.22 -15.73
CA ASP A 98 -13.24 -18.12 -15.51
C ASP A 98 -12.77 -17.12 -14.46
N GLY A 99 -12.05 -17.57 -13.44
CA GLY A 99 -11.46 -16.72 -12.41
C GLY A 99 -10.37 -15.82 -12.99
N ILE A 100 -9.50 -16.40 -13.84
CA ILE A 100 -8.43 -15.67 -14.54
C ILE A 100 -9.04 -14.60 -15.47
N VAL A 101 -10.02 -14.98 -16.27
CA VAL A 101 -10.73 -14.03 -17.17
C VAL A 101 -11.32 -12.88 -16.38
N ARG A 102 -12.04 -13.14 -15.28
CA ARG A 102 -12.61 -12.08 -14.43
C ARG A 102 -11.55 -11.18 -13.85
N ALA A 103 -10.42 -11.74 -13.38
CA ALA A 103 -9.33 -10.95 -12.83
C ALA A 103 -8.68 -10.05 -13.89
N VAL A 104 -8.47 -10.56 -15.11
CA VAL A 104 -7.92 -9.77 -16.23
C VAL A 104 -8.89 -8.65 -16.62
N VAL A 105 -10.19 -8.94 -16.74
CA VAL A 105 -11.21 -7.93 -17.07
C VAL A 105 -11.29 -6.85 -15.98
N ALA A 106 -11.32 -7.24 -14.71
CA ALA A 106 -11.33 -6.31 -13.59
C ALA A 106 -10.07 -5.43 -13.58
N ALA A 107 -8.89 -6.04 -13.74
CA ALA A 107 -7.62 -5.32 -13.80
C ALA A 107 -7.58 -4.33 -14.98
N ALA A 108 -8.06 -4.72 -16.16
CA ALA A 108 -8.13 -3.83 -17.32
C ALA A 108 -9.04 -2.62 -17.07
N GLY A 109 -10.10 -2.79 -16.30
CA GLY A 109 -11.00 -1.70 -15.85
C GLY A 109 -10.44 -0.85 -14.71
N GLY A 110 -9.27 -1.17 -14.17
CA GLY A 110 -8.70 -0.48 -13.00
C GLY A 110 -9.27 -0.94 -11.66
N ASN A 111 -10.07 -2.01 -11.66
CA ASN A 111 -10.66 -2.55 -10.45
C ASN A 111 -9.72 -3.58 -9.81
N GLY A 112 -9.33 -3.33 -8.55
CA GLY A 112 -8.54 -4.28 -7.78
C GLY A 112 -9.37 -5.48 -7.32
N SER A 113 -8.76 -6.67 -7.33
CA SER A 113 -9.38 -7.89 -6.80
C SER A 113 -8.35 -8.69 -5.99
N LEU A 114 -8.67 -8.93 -4.73
CA LEU A 114 -7.85 -9.76 -3.83
C LEU A 114 -8.71 -10.90 -3.27
N PRO A 115 -8.14 -12.08 -3.02
CA PRO A 115 -8.80 -13.12 -2.23
C PRO A 115 -9.30 -12.56 -0.89
N PRO A 116 -10.47 -13.01 -0.39
CA PRO A 116 -11.09 -12.45 0.82
C PRO A 116 -10.18 -12.48 2.07
N ASP A 117 -9.38 -13.54 2.23
CA ASP A 117 -8.41 -13.67 3.32
C ASP A 117 -7.29 -12.63 3.24
N LEU A 118 -6.82 -12.29 2.03
CA LEU A 118 -5.81 -11.25 1.82
C LEU A 118 -6.38 -9.84 1.99
N GLN A 119 -7.67 -9.61 1.66
CA GLN A 119 -8.32 -8.33 1.91
C GLN A 119 -8.31 -8.00 3.42
N GLY A 120 -8.72 -8.98 4.26
CA GLY A 120 -8.70 -8.81 5.71
C GLY A 120 -7.30 -8.57 6.28
N ARG A 121 -6.27 -9.25 5.73
CA ARG A 121 -4.87 -9.05 6.13
C ARG A 121 -4.37 -7.68 5.72
N LEU A 122 -4.66 -7.23 4.50
CA LEU A 122 -4.26 -5.91 4.01
C LEU A 122 -4.87 -4.79 4.86
N LEU A 123 -6.16 -4.86 5.18
CA LEU A 123 -6.82 -3.88 6.06
C LEU A 123 -6.19 -3.84 7.46
N LYS A 124 -5.87 -5.01 8.04
CA LYS A 124 -5.16 -5.06 9.33
C LYS A 124 -3.77 -4.43 9.24
N GLN A 125 -3.05 -4.66 8.15
CA GLN A 125 -1.69 -4.16 7.96
C GLN A 125 -1.68 -2.65 7.73
N VAL A 126 -2.60 -2.12 6.92
CA VAL A 126 -2.81 -0.67 6.75
C VAL A 126 -3.18 -0.02 8.09
N GLY A 127 -4.10 -0.63 8.85
CA GLY A 127 -4.45 -0.13 10.19
C GLY A 127 -3.29 -0.18 11.19
N ARG A 128 -2.36 -1.15 11.07
CA ARG A 128 -1.11 -1.17 11.88
C ARG A 128 -0.16 -0.06 11.47
N ILE A 129 0.01 0.19 10.16
CA ILE A 129 0.86 1.27 9.65
C ILE A 129 0.32 2.61 10.12
N GLN A 130 -0.97 2.86 9.99
CA GLN A 130 -1.59 4.10 10.44
C GLN A 130 -1.45 4.30 11.95
N ARG A 131 -1.70 3.25 12.76
CA ARG A 131 -1.48 3.29 14.21
C ARG A 131 0.00 3.43 14.59
N GLY A 132 0.90 2.75 13.87
CA GLY A 132 2.34 2.85 14.07
C GLY A 132 2.91 4.19 13.61
N ALA A 133 2.36 4.79 12.56
CA ALA A 133 2.68 6.14 12.11
C ALA A 133 2.21 7.17 13.14
N ASN A 134 0.98 7.03 13.66
CA ASN A 134 0.46 7.86 14.74
C ASN A 134 1.26 7.68 16.05
N ALA A 135 1.70 6.43 16.36
CA ALA A 135 2.51 6.15 17.54
C ALA A 135 3.98 6.63 17.42
N ARG A 136 4.51 6.77 16.21
CA ARG A 136 5.88 7.25 15.93
C ARG A 136 5.96 8.70 15.52
N GLY A 137 4.82 9.45 15.54
CA GLY A 137 4.82 10.86 15.16
C GLY A 137 5.14 11.10 13.68
N LEU A 138 4.93 10.11 12.80
CA LEU A 138 4.85 10.35 11.37
C LEU A 138 3.50 11.04 11.09
N ALA A 139 3.44 12.32 11.44
CA ALA A 139 2.44 13.20 10.91
C ALA A 139 2.45 13.09 9.39
N THR A 140 1.28 13.04 8.81
CA THR A 140 1.08 13.29 7.38
C THR A 140 1.93 14.50 6.97
N ALA A 141 2.54 14.46 5.80
CA ALA A 141 3.51 15.45 5.32
C ALA A 141 3.02 16.92 5.35
N THR A 142 1.81 17.19 5.84
CA THR A 142 1.15 18.50 5.84
C THR A 142 0.37 18.84 7.12
N GLY A 143 0.40 18.00 8.20
CA GLY A 143 -0.41 18.24 9.40
C GLY A 143 0.25 17.91 10.73
N LEU A 144 -0.44 18.25 11.83
CA LEU A 144 -0.07 17.90 13.21
C LEU A 144 -0.58 16.50 13.56
N ALA A 145 0.25 15.68 14.21
CA ALA A 145 -0.19 14.41 14.81
C ALA A 145 -1.10 14.68 16.03
N ASP A 146 -2.01 13.76 16.36
CA ASP A 146 -2.92 13.92 17.50
C ASP A 146 -2.17 14.21 18.81
N ARG A 147 -1.05 13.53 19.06
CA ARG A 147 -0.18 13.80 20.22
C ARG A 147 0.47 15.18 20.20
N GLU A 148 0.88 15.66 19.02
CA GLU A 148 1.46 16.99 18.85
C GLU A 148 0.38 18.05 19.09
N ARG A 149 -0.83 17.80 18.61
CA ARG A 149 -1.99 18.67 18.83
C ARG A 149 -2.36 18.74 20.30
N GLU A 150 -2.46 17.59 21.01
CA GLU A 150 -2.76 17.56 22.45
C GLU A 150 -1.72 18.36 23.27
N VAL A 151 -0.43 18.16 22.97
CA VAL A 151 0.65 18.90 23.63
C VAL A 151 0.54 20.40 23.32
N LEU A 152 0.25 20.79 22.07
CA LEU A 152 0.10 22.22 21.70
C LEU A 152 -1.13 22.87 22.32
N CYS A 153 -2.27 22.16 22.43
CA CYS A 153 -3.45 22.65 23.17
C CYS A 153 -3.08 22.99 24.60
N LEU A 154 -2.42 22.07 25.30
CA LEU A 154 -2.04 22.28 26.71
C LEU A 154 -1.00 23.41 26.88
N ILE A 155 -0.11 23.59 25.88
CA ILE A 155 0.79 24.76 25.87
C ILE A 155 0.01 26.04 25.63
N ALA A 156 -0.99 26.05 24.76
CA ALA A 156 -1.86 27.19 24.51
C ALA A 156 -2.66 27.57 25.78
N ASP A 157 -3.05 26.57 26.59
CA ASP A 157 -3.68 26.71 27.88
C ASP A 157 -2.71 27.22 28.99
N GLY A 158 -1.42 27.39 28.68
CA GLY A 158 -0.41 27.93 29.57
C GLY A 158 0.34 26.90 30.42
N LEU A 159 0.11 25.59 30.25
CA LEU A 159 0.74 24.56 31.05
C LEU A 159 2.26 24.44 30.72
N ASP A 160 3.04 24.15 31.75
CA ASP A 160 4.45 23.83 31.58
C ASP A 160 4.68 22.37 31.18
N THR A 161 5.95 22.00 30.90
CA THR A 161 6.31 20.63 30.43
C THR A 161 6.02 19.57 31.47
N SER A 162 6.14 19.88 32.76
CA SER A 162 5.92 18.94 33.86
C SER A 162 4.43 18.70 34.08
N GLU A 163 3.63 19.75 34.01
CA GLU A 163 2.16 19.68 34.10
C GLU A 163 1.57 18.90 32.90
N ILE A 164 2.08 19.15 31.70
CA ILE A 164 1.68 18.41 30.47
C ILE A 164 2.04 16.92 30.61
N ALA A 165 3.24 16.63 31.10
CA ALA A 165 3.69 15.25 31.33
C ALA A 165 2.78 14.51 32.30
N GLY A 166 2.40 15.15 33.41
CA GLY A 166 1.46 14.62 34.39
C GLY A 166 0.06 14.38 33.78
N LYS A 167 -0.46 15.36 33.02
CA LYS A 167 -1.82 15.31 32.45
C LYS A 167 -1.98 14.24 31.35
N LEU A 168 -0.92 14.03 30.56
CA LEU A 168 -0.92 13.04 29.46
C LEU A 168 -0.35 11.68 29.85
N ALA A 169 0.06 11.48 31.11
CA ALA A 169 0.76 10.29 31.60
C ALA A 169 2.06 10.00 30.80
N TYR A 170 2.78 11.04 30.44
CA TYR A 170 4.08 10.98 29.77
C TYR A 170 5.23 11.34 30.71
N SER A 171 6.47 11.03 30.30
CA SER A 171 7.64 11.66 30.92
C SER A 171 7.86 13.06 30.34
N GLU A 172 8.47 13.98 31.11
CA GLU A 172 8.87 15.30 30.59
C GLU A 172 9.79 15.17 29.36
N ARG A 173 10.65 14.17 29.33
CA ARG A 173 11.50 13.84 28.18
C ARG A 173 10.67 13.54 26.94
N THR A 174 9.56 12.82 27.11
CA THR A 174 8.65 12.51 25.99
C THR A 174 8.00 13.79 25.44
N VAL A 175 7.51 14.68 26.32
CA VAL A 175 6.92 15.97 25.91
C VAL A 175 7.95 16.84 25.19
N LYS A 176 9.17 16.94 25.71
CA LYS A 176 10.29 17.66 25.06
C LYS A 176 10.63 17.10 23.70
N ASN A 177 10.66 15.77 23.55
CA ASN A 177 10.92 15.11 22.27
C ASN A 177 9.80 15.36 21.23
N VAL A 178 8.53 15.32 21.64
CA VAL A 178 7.38 15.64 20.77
C VAL A 178 7.51 17.08 20.25
N LEU A 179 7.75 18.04 21.13
CA LEU A 179 7.93 19.45 20.76
C LEU A 179 9.15 19.65 19.86
N HIS A 180 10.28 19.04 20.18
CA HIS A 180 11.49 19.16 19.37
C HIS A 180 11.29 18.58 17.96
N GLY A 181 10.71 17.38 17.86
CA GLY A 181 10.39 16.75 16.57
C GLY A 181 9.47 17.59 15.71
N LEU A 182 8.39 18.11 16.32
CA LEU A 182 7.44 19.03 15.68
C LEU A 182 8.12 20.31 15.16
N MET A 183 8.87 20.98 16.04
CA MET A 183 9.54 22.26 15.69
C MET A 183 10.58 22.05 14.58
N THR A 184 11.34 20.95 14.62
CA THR A 184 12.33 20.64 13.60
C THR A 184 11.66 20.33 12.25
N ARG A 185 10.61 19.53 12.26
CA ARG A 185 9.88 19.12 11.03
C ARG A 185 9.20 20.30 10.35
N LEU A 186 8.56 21.17 11.11
CA LEU A 186 7.83 22.33 10.58
C LEU A 186 8.69 23.62 10.57
N GLN A 187 9.98 23.52 10.85
CA GLN A 187 10.93 24.64 10.89
C GLN A 187 10.46 25.79 11.79
N LEU A 188 9.86 25.47 12.94
CA LEU A 188 9.36 26.43 13.90
C LEU A 188 10.46 26.85 14.87
N ARG A 189 10.56 28.13 15.19
CA ARG A 189 11.68 28.72 15.95
C ARG A 189 11.63 28.44 17.45
N ASN A 190 10.45 28.34 18.02
CA ASN A 190 10.22 28.12 19.46
C ASN A 190 8.79 27.63 19.73
N ARG A 191 8.49 27.29 21.01
CA ARG A 191 7.16 26.78 21.42
C ARG A 191 6.01 27.76 21.15
N ALA A 192 6.23 29.06 21.30
CA ALA A 192 5.23 30.06 21.01
C ALA A 192 4.92 30.13 19.51
N HIS A 193 5.94 30.00 18.65
CA HIS A 193 5.75 29.90 17.20
C HIS A 193 4.99 28.62 16.81
N ALA A 194 5.19 27.52 17.53
CA ALA A 194 4.45 26.27 17.30
C ALA A 194 2.95 26.43 17.66
N VAL A 195 2.61 27.09 18.75
CA VAL A 195 1.23 27.40 19.10
C VAL A 195 0.59 28.37 18.09
N ALA A 196 1.29 29.43 17.72
CA ALA A 196 0.79 30.38 16.72
C ALA A 196 0.56 29.74 15.34
N TYR A 197 1.41 28.80 14.94
CA TYR A 197 1.23 27.99 13.74
C TYR A 197 -0.04 27.14 13.84
N ALA A 198 -0.22 26.41 14.95
CA ALA A 198 -1.36 25.52 15.14
C ALA A 198 -2.70 26.28 15.15
N LEU A 199 -2.76 27.46 15.78
CA LEU A 199 -3.92 28.35 15.76
C LEU A 199 -4.23 28.86 14.35
N ARG A 200 -3.23 29.29 13.60
CA ARG A 200 -3.38 29.86 12.26
C ARG A 200 -3.84 28.84 11.22
N GLU A 201 -3.37 27.60 11.36
CA GLU A 201 -3.75 26.49 10.47
C GLU A 201 -5.02 25.76 10.93
N GLY A 202 -5.65 26.19 12.05
CA GLY A 202 -6.90 25.62 12.56
C GLY A 202 -6.75 24.23 13.19
N TYR A 203 -5.57 23.89 13.70
CA TYR A 203 -5.36 22.60 14.39
C TYR A 203 -5.79 22.63 15.85
N ILE A 204 -5.80 23.80 16.47
CA ILE A 204 -6.22 24.07 17.85
C ILE A 204 -6.99 25.38 17.90
#